data_76910f702b397362e635d1b225f22f6f
#
_entry.id   76910f702b397362e635d1b225f22f6f
#
_cell.length_a   1.000
_cell.length_b   1.000
_cell.length_c   1.000
_cell.angle_alpha   90.00
_cell.angle_beta   90.00
_cell.angle_gamma   90.00
#
_symmetry.space_group_name_H-M   'P 1'
#
loop_
_entity.id
_entity.type
_entity.pdbx_description
1 polymer ?
#
loop_
_entity_poly.entity_id
_entity_poly.type
_entity_poly.pdbx_seq_one_letter_code
_entity_poly.pdbx_strand_id
1 'polypeptide(L)'
;MTTLEQRLKEIKIVPVIAINDVAHALPLAKVLVENGLPCAEVTFRTEAAAESIRIMREAYPDLLIGAGTVLTIEQVDIAIDAGVDFIVSPGFNPTTVKYCQQRNIAIVPGVNNPSLVEQAMEMGLRTLKFFPAEPSGGVNMLKALTAVYPVNFMPTGGVSPSNVEDYLALKSVIACGGTWMVPSKLMDEGDWEGLAELVRAVK
;
A
#
# COMPACT_ATOMS: atom_id res chain seq x y z
N MET A 1 -20.76 -3.35 -3.62
CA MET A 1 -19.27 -3.46 -3.72
C MET A 1 -18.66 -3.01 -2.42
N THR A 2 -17.73 -3.76 -1.86
CA THR A 2 -16.98 -3.39 -0.66
C THR A 2 -16.04 -2.22 -1.01
N THR A 3 -16.00 -1.17 -0.18
CA THR A 3 -15.14 0.00 -0.44
C THR A 3 -13.66 -0.36 -0.23
N LEU A 4 -12.73 0.44 -0.80
CA LEU A 4 -11.29 0.28 -0.54
C LEU A 4 -10.98 0.27 0.96
N GLU A 5 -11.57 1.21 1.72
CA GLU A 5 -11.37 1.30 3.16
C GLU A 5 -11.82 0.04 3.92
N GLN A 6 -12.94 -0.56 3.50
CA GLN A 6 -13.42 -1.81 4.11
C GLN A 6 -12.46 -2.96 3.82
N ARG A 7 -11.98 -3.09 2.57
CA ARG A 7 -10.98 -4.12 2.20
C ARG A 7 -9.68 -3.94 2.98
N LEU A 8 -9.18 -2.70 3.10
CA LEU A 8 -7.97 -2.41 3.87
C LEU A 8 -8.14 -2.74 5.37
N LYS A 9 -9.31 -2.41 5.97
CA LYS A 9 -9.63 -2.76 7.36
C LYS A 9 -9.67 -4.26 7.63
N GLU A 10 -10.16 -5.04 6.67
CA GLU A 10 -10.20 -6.50 6.75
C GLU A 10 -8.82 -7.12 6.64
N ILE A 11 -8.01 -6.62 5.71
CA ILE A 11 -6.66 -7.14 5.40
C ILE A 11 -5.65 -6.73 6.48
N LYS A 12 -5.74 -5.50 7.02
CA LYS A 12 -4.86 -4.90 8.04
C LYS A 12 -3.40 -4.73 7.65
N ILE A 13 -2.81 -5.63 6.88
CA ILE A 13 -1.41 -5.58 6.45
C ILE A 13 -1.34 -5.55 4.94
N VAL A 14 -0.66 -4.54 4.41
CA VAL A 14 -0.46 -4.34 2.97
C VAL A 14 0.99 -4.64 2.62
N PRO A 15 1.28 -5.73 1.90
CA PRO A 15 2.62 -6.01 1.38
C PRO A 15 3.05 -4.92 0.40
N VAL A 16 4.17 -4.25 0.71
CA VAL A 16 4.79 -3.24 -0.16
C VAL A 16 5.95 -3.89 -0.92
N ILE A 17 5.84 -3.98 -2.24
CA ILE A 17 6.64 -4.89 -3.04
C ILE A 17 7.37 -4.12 -4.16
N ALA A 18 8.66 -4.41 -4.34
CA ALA A 18 9.40 -4.06 -5.53
C ALA A 18 9.66 -5.35 -6.32
N ILE A 19 9.10 -5.46 -7.52
CA ILE A 19 9.29 -6.61 -8.41
C ILE A 19 10.32 -6.21 -9.46
N ASN A 20 11.47 -6.87 -9.46
CA ASN A 20 12.55 -6.59 -10.41
C ASN A 20 12.43 -7.42 -11.70
N ASP A 21 11.89 -8.63 -11.59
CA ASP A 21 11.66 -9.55 -12.70
C ASP A 21 10.18 -9.90 -12.79
N VAL A 22 9.60 -9.66 -13.95
CA VAL A 22 8.18 -9.97 -14.26
C VAL A 22 7.84 -11.44 -14.00
N ALA A 23 8.80 -12.35 -14.15
CA ALA A 23 8.61 -13.78 -13.86
C ALA A 23 8.20 -14.06 -12.39
N HIS A 24 8.50 -13.16 -11.48
CA HIS A 24 8.11 -13.28 -10.07
C HIS A 24 6.64 -12.90 -9.79
N ALA A 25 5.96 -12.21 -10.72
CA ALA A 25 4.62 -11.68 -10.49
C ALA A 25 3.59 -12.77 -10.19
N LEU A 26 3.53 -13.80 -11.02
CA LEU A 26 2.55 -14.88 -10.86
C LEU A 26 2.80 -15.75 -9.62
N PRO A 27 4.03 -16.24 -9.35
CA PRO A 27 4.32 -16.97 -8.12
C PRO A 27 4.03 -16.16 -6.85
N LEU A 28 4.38 -14.87 -6.83
CA LEU A 28 4.10 -13.99 -5.72
C LEU A 28 2.60 -13.83 -5.47
N ALA A 29 1.81 -13.55 -6.52
CA ALA A 29 0.36 -13.44 -6.41
C ALA A 29 -0.25 -14.73 -5.83
N LYS A 30 0.20 -15.89 -6.31
CA LYS A 30 -0.20 -17.18 -5.79
C LYS A 30 0.07 -17.32 -4.30
N VAL A 31 1.29 -17.00 -3.86
CA VAL A 31 1.67 -17.06 -2.45
C VAL A 31 0.78 -16.16 -1.60
N LEU A 32 0.55 -14.91 -2.00
CA LEU A 32 -0.28 -13.98 -1.25
C LEU A 32 -1.72 -14.49 -1.11
N VAL A 33 -2.34 -14.91 -2.22
CA VAL A 33 -3.75 -15.34 -2.24
C VAL A 33 -3.94 -16.63 -1.45
N GLU A 34 -3.13 -17.67 -1.72
CA GLU A 34 -3.28 -18.98 -1.10
C GLU A 34 -2.94 -19.00 0.40
N ASN A 35 -2.14 -18.04 0.87
CA ASN A 35 -1.79 -17.90 2.28
C ASN A 35 -2.60 -16.82 3.03
N GLY A 36 -3.68 -16.31 2.39
CA GLY A 36 -4.72 -15.50 3.03
C GLY A 36 -4.35 -14.04 3.25
N LEU A 37 -3.45 -13.49 2.42
CA LEU A 37 -3.12 -12.07 2.36
C LEU A 37 -3.37 -11.54 0.93
N PRO A 38 -4.63 -11.52 0.44
CA PRO A 38 -4.96 -11.20 -0.95
C PRO A 38 -4.84 -9.70 -1.25
N CYS A 39 -3.67 -9.15 -1.02
CA CYS A 39 -3.34 -7.74 -1.26
C CYS A 39 -1.88 -7.57 -1.69
N ALA A 40 -1.60 -6.57 -2.55
CA ALA A 40 -0.26 -6.19 -2.98
C ALA A 40 -0.20 -4.70 -3.31
N GLU A 41 0.71 -3.93 -2.70
CA GLU A 41 1.13 -2.60 -3.16
C GLU A 41 2.40 -2.78 -4.01
N VAL A 42 2.26 -2.87 -5.33
CA VAL A 42 3.40 -3.00 -6.25
C VAL A 42 3.97 -1.62 -6.54
N THR A 43 5.23 -1.40 -6.19
CA THR A 43 5.85 -0.08 -6.28
C THR A 43 6.41 0.22 -7.67
N PHE A 44 6.12 1.41 -8.20
CA PHE A 44 6.65 1.93 -9.48
C PHE A 44 8.11 2.40 -9.37
N ARG A 45 8.91 1.62 -8.65
CA ARG A 45 10.37 1.79 -8.53
C ARG A 45 11.15 0.96 -9.53
N THR A 46 10.49 0.07 -10.26
CA THR A 46 11.08 -0.84 -11.25
C THR A 46 10.30 -0.76 -12.55
N GLU A 47 10.96 -1.08 -13.66
CA GLU A 47 10.31 -1.15 -14.98
C GLU A 47 9.34 -2.32 -15.08
N ALA A 48 9.53 -3.37 -14.28
CA ALA A 48 8.68 -4.56 -14.25
C ALA A 48 7.31 -4.31 -13.58
N ALA A 49 7.12 -3.20 -12.87
CA ALA A 49 5.95 -2.99 -12.01
C ALA A 49 4.61 -3.10 -12.76
N ALA A 50 4.43 -2.37 -13.85
CA ALA A 50 3.17 -2.33 -14.59
C ALA A 50 2.81 -3.69 -15.20
N GLU A 51 3.77 -4.37 -15.80
CA GLU A 51 3.55 -5.68 -16.40
C GLU A 51 3.27 -6.75 -15.34
N SER A 52 3.97 -6.67 -14.20
CA SER A 52 3.70 -7.54 -13.07
C SER A 52 2.26 -7.39 -12.56
N ILE A 53 1.76 -6.15 -12.46
CA ILE A 53 0.39 -5.87 -12.07
C ILE A 53 -0.62 -6.51 -13.05
N ARG A 54 -0.39 -6.41 -14.38
CA ARG A 54 -1.26 -7.03 -15.38
C ARG A 54 -1.34 -8.54 -15.20
N ILE A 55 -0.20 -9.19 -15.06
CA ILE A 55 -0.13 -10.64 -14.84
C ILE A 55 -0.88 -11.04 -13.56
N MET A 56 -0.64 -10.31 -12.46
CA MET A 56 -1.31 -10.58 -11.20
C MET A 56 -2.83 -10.39 -11.31
N ARG A 57 -3.29 -9.34 -11.99
CA ARG A 57 -4.70 -9.04 -12.20
C ARG A 57 -5.39 -10.09 -13.07
N GLU A 58 -4.75 -10.54 -14.16
CA GLU A 58 -5.30 -11.57 -15.05
C GLU A 58 -5.46 -12.90 -14.33
N ALA A 59 -4.46 -13.30 -13.52
CA ALA A 59 -4.47 -14.56 -12.81
C ALA A 59 -5.39 -14.56 -11.57
N TYR A 60 -5.50 -13.42 -10.88
CA TYR A 60 -6.25 -13.27 -9.63
C TYR A 60 -7.10 -12.00 -9.66
N PRO A 61 -8.29 -12.04 -10.31
CA PRO A 61 -9.15 -10.86 -10.48
C PRO A 61 -9.59 -10.19 -9.17
N ASP A 62 -9.69 -10.95 -8.07
CA ASP A 62 -10.14 -10.47 -6.77
C ASP A 62 -9.00 -9.98 -5.86
N LEU A 63 -7.73 -10.14 -6.26
CA LEU A 63 -6.57 -9.63 -5.54
C LEU A 63 -6.67 -8.11 -5.44
N LEU A 64 -6.54 -7.56 -4.22
CA LEU A 64 -6.48 -6.10 -4.03
C LEU A 64 -5.10 -5.59 -4.46
N ILE A 65 -5.01 -4.90 -5.58
CA ILE A 65 -3.74 -4.41 -6.12
C ILE A 65 -3.70 -2.88 -6.08
N GLY A 66 -2.70 -2.34 -5.38
CA GLY A 66 -2.34 -0.93 -5.42
C GLY A 66 -1.04 -0.69 -6.20
N ALA A 67 -0.95 0.44 -6.91
CA ALA A 67 0.32 0.94 -7.41
C ALA A 67 0.94 1.87 -6.37
N GLY A 68 2.10 1.49 -5.83
CA GLY A 68 2.86 2.29 -4.87
C GLY A 68 3.94 3.14 -5.53
N THR A 69 4.39 4.18 -4.82
CA THR A 69 5.46 5.09 -5.28
C THR A 69 5.12 5.76 -6.63
N VAL A 70 3.83 6.07 -6.83
CA VAL A 70 3.37 6.81 -8.01
C VAL A 70 3.66 8.29 -7.80
N LEU A 71 4.44 8.90 -8.70
CA LEU A 71 4.95 10.27 -8.56
C LEU A 71 4.41 11.21 -9.64
N THR A 72 3.97 10.69 -10.78
CA THR A 72 3.53 11.50 -11.93
C THR A 72 2.17 11.04 -12.45
N ILE A 73 1.51 11.93 -13.21
CA ILE A 73 0.22 11.61 -13.85
C ILE A 73 0.37 10.53 -14.92
N GLU A 74 1.49 10.45 -15.60
CA GLU A 74 1.79 9.39 -16.57
C GLU A 74 1.85 8.02 -15.87
N GLN A 75 2.45 7.96 -14.67
CA GLN A 75 2.44 6.73 -13.88
C GLN A 75 1.04 6.36 -13.38
N VAL A 76 0.18 7.34 -13.10
CA VAL A 76 -1.24 7.07 -12.77
C VAL A 76 -1.93 6.38 -13.94
N ASP A 77 -1.76 6.88 -15.17
CA ASP A 77 -2.37 6.26 -16.36
C ASP A 77 -1.85 4.85 -16.59
N ILE A 78 -0.54 4.64 -16.51
CA ILE A 78 0.09 3.32 -16.64
C ILE A 78 -0.46 2.34 -15.59
N ALA A 79 -0.63 2.80 -14.36
CA ALA A 79 -1.16 1.98 -13.27
C ALA A 79 -2.64 1.60 -13.51
N ILE A 80 -3.48 2.55 -13.95
CA ILE A 80 -4.89 2.30 -14.30
C ILE A 80 -4.97 1.28 -15.44
N ASP A 81 -4.18 1.45 -16.50
CA ASP A 81 -4.14 0.55 -17.64
C ASP A 81 -3.62 -0.85 -17.28
N ALA A 82 -2.78 -0.95 -16.23
CA ALA A 82 -2.35 -2.22 -15.68
C ALA A 82 -3.42 -2.93 -14.83
N GLY A 83 -4.49 -2.23 -14.41
CA GLY A 83 -5.63 -2.80 -13.70
C GLY A 83 -5.55 -2.73 -12.18
N VAL A 84 -4.98 -1.66 -11.62
CA VAL A 84 -4.95 -1.45 -10.16
C VAL A 84 -6.31 -1.04 -9.59
N ASP A 85 -6.54 -1.32 -8.33
CA ASP A 85 -7.72 -0.87 -7.58
C ASP A 85 -7.50 0.52 -6.95
N PHE A 86 -6.25 0.87 -6.64
CA PHE A 86 -5.91 2.15 -6.01
C PHE A 86 -4.46 2.57 -6.26
N ILE A 87 -4.21 3.86 -6.04
CA ILE A 87 -2.90 4.49 -6.15
C ILE A 87 -2.37 4.83 -4.75
N VAL A 88 -1.06 4.71 -4.56
CA VAL A 88 -0.36 5.16 -3.35
C VAL A 88 0.83 6.02 -3.76
N SER A 89 0.94 7.22 -3.19
CA SER A 89 2.09 8.09 -3.39
C SER A 89 2.87 8.31 -2.08
N PRO A 90 4.19 8.50 -2.14
CA PRO A 90 5.00 8.70 -0.92
C PRO A 90 4.76 10.06 -0.26
N GLY A 91 4.26 11.03 -1.00
CA GLY A 91 3.94 12.38 -0.54
C GLY A 91 2.60 12.86 -1.07
N PHE A 92 2.14 13.99 -0.53
CA PHE A 92 0.94 14.66 -0.97
C PHE A 92 1.27 15.63 -2.10
N ASN A 93 0.80 15.33 -3.31
CA ASN A 93 0.88 16.21 -4.47
C ASN A 93 -0.55 16.53 -4.95
N PRO A 94 -1.04 17.78 -4.79
CA PRO A 94 -2.39 18.15 -5.19
C PRO A 94 -2.71 17.89 -6.67
N THR A 95 -1.71 18.02 -7.55
CA THR A 95 -1.87 17.76 -9.00
C THR A 95 -2.17 16.28 -9.24
N THR A 96 -1.38 15.38 -8.64
CA THR A 96 -1.59 13.94 -8.76
C THR A 96 -2.91 13.50 -8.13
N VAL A 97 -3.23 14.04 -6.94
CA VAL A 97 -4.50 13.76 -6.25
C VAL A 97 -5.69 14.16 -7.12
N LYS A 98 -5.69 15.40 -7.63
CA LYS A 98 -6.75 15.90 -8.51
C LYS A 98 -6.90 15.05 -9.78
N TYR A 99 -5.79 14.62 -10.36
CA TYR A 99 -5.81 13.78 -11.54
C TYR A 99 -6.43 12.40 -11.25
N CYS A 100 -6.03 11.75 -10.15
CA CYS A 100 -6.66 10.49 -9.73
C CYS A 100 -8.16 10.63 -9.53
N GLN A 101 -8.62 11.74 -8.92
CA GLN A 101 -10.05 12.02 -8.75
C GLN A 101 -10.78 12.17 -10.10
N GLN A 102 -10.17 12.85 -11.07
CA GLN A 102 -10.72 12.99 -12.43
C GLN A 102 -10.80 11.64 -13.17
N ARG A 103 -9.85 10.75 -12.91
CA ARG A 103 -9.81 9.39 -13.46
C ARG A 103 -10.68 8.39 -12.69
N ASN A 104 -11.37 8.82 -11.62
CA ASN A 104 -12.17 7.98 -10.72
C ASN A 104 -11.40 6.80 -10.13
N ILE A 105 -10.10 6.98 -9.86
CA ILE A 105 -9.27 6.02 -9.14
C ILE A 105 -8.99 6.52 -7.73
N ALA A 106 -9.11 5.63 -6.73
CA ALA A 106 -8.78 5.97 -5.35
C ALA A 106 -7.28 6.25 -5.20
N ILE A 107 -6.92 7.26 -4.41
CA ILE A 107 -5.52 7.55 -4.05
C ILE A 107 -5.37 7.65 -2.53
N VAL A 108 -4.30 7.06 -2.01
CA VAL A 108 -3.84 7.13 -0.60
C VAL A 108 -2.49 7.85 -0.58
N PRO A 109 -2.49 9.20 -0.53
CA PRO A 109 -1.24 9.98 -0.59
C PRO A 109 -0.54 10.01 0.75
N GLY A 110 0.81 10.17 0.70
CA GLY A 110 1.67 10.27 1.87
C GLY A 110 1.58 11.62 2.56
N VAL A 111 1.45 11.60 3.88
CA VAL A 111 1.49 12.77 4.76
C VAL A 111 2.31 12.43 6.02
N ASN A 112 2.88 13.43 6.69
CA ASN A 112 3.60 13.23 7.95
C ASN A 112 3.48 14.40 8.94
N ASN A 113 2.63 15.36 8.67
CA ASN A 113 2.42 16.52 9.53
C ASN A 113 1.00 17.08 9.39
N PRO A 114 0.57 17.95 10.34
CA PRO A 114 -0.76 18.57 10.35
C PRO A 114 -1.14 19.26 9.04
N SER A 115 -0.27 20.10 8.49
CA SER A 115 -0.58 20.90 7.30
C SER A 115 -0.88 20.04 6.07
N LEU A 116 -0.17 18.93 5.89
CA LEU A 116 -0.44 17.99 4.79
C LEU A 116 -1.75 17.22 5.00
N VAL A 117 -2.09 16.88 6.24
CA VAL A 117 -3.38 16.25 6.57
C VAL A 117 -4.52 17.20 6.23
N GLU A 118 -4.44 18.47 6.63
CA GLU A 118 -5.46 19.48 6.35
C GLU A 118 -5.64 19.71 4.84
N GLN A 119 -4.55 19.84 4.09
CA GLN A 119 -4.61 19.98 2.63
C GLN A 119 -5.25 18.75 1.96
N ALA A 120 -4.94 17.55 2.43
CA ALA A 120 -5.57 16.33 1.94
C ALA A 120 -7.08 16.29 2.25
N MET A 121 -7.47 16.72 3.45
CA MET A 121 -8.88 16.82 3.85
C MET A 121 -9.66 17.84 3.01
N GLU A 122 -9.06 19.00 2.68
CA GLU A 122 -9.66 20.00 1.79
C GLU A 122 -9.97 19.43 0.40
N MET A 123 -9.15 18.49 -0.08
CA MET A 123 -9.41 17.76 -1.32
C MET A 123 -10.40 16.57 -1.17
N GLY A 124 -11.03 16.43 -0.02
CA GLY A 124 -12.04 15.39 0.26
C GLY A 124 -11.46 14.02 0.60
N LEU A 125 -10.16 13.89 0.80
CA LEU A 125 -9.52 12.62 1.16
C LEU A 125 -9.83 12.25 2.62
N ARG A 126 -10.02 10.95 2.86
CA ARG A 126 -10.33 10.42 4.19
C ARG A 126 -9.42 9.25 4.59
N THR A 127 -8.60 8.75 3.68
CA THR A 127 -7.60 7.72 3.92
C THR A 127 -6.27 8.20 3.41
N LEU A 128 -5.26 8.25 4.29
CA LEU A 128 -3.95 8.83 4.04
C LEU A 128 -2.85 7.83 4.43
N LYS A 129 -1.76 7.82 3.68
CA LYS A 129 -0.53 7.09 4.05
C LYS A 129 0.26 7.95 5.03
N PHE A 130 0.58 7.42 6.21
CA PHE A 130 1.55 8.08 7.10
C PHE A 130 2.95 7.60 6.75
N PHE A 131 3.75 8.47 6.12
CA PHE A 131 5.04 8.07 5.54
C PHE A 131 6.09 9.20 5.58
N PRO A 132 7.38 8.87 5.83
CA PRO A 132 7.84 7.58 6.39
C PRO A 132 7.51 7.49 7.88
N ALA A 133 6.87 6.41 8.32
CA ALA A 133 6.21 6.36 9.63
C ALA A 133 7.21 6.52 10.80
N GLU A 134 8.16 5.61 10.94
CA GLU A 134 9.13 5.67 12.06
C GLU A 134 10.00 6.93 12.05
N PRO A 135 10.60 7.34 10.89
CA PRO A 135 11.38 8.60 10.84
C PRO A 135 10.56 9.85 11.14
N SER A 136 9.25 9.82 10.95
CA SER A 136 8.34 10.96 11.21
C SER A 136 7.80 11.00 12.65
N GLY A 137 8.30 10.16 13.55
CA GLY A 137 7.92 10.13 14.95
C GLY A 137 7.02 8.94 15.35
N GLY A 138 6.81 8.00 14.42
CA GLY A 138 6.19 6.70 14.69
C GLY A 138 4.79 6.78 15.29
N VAL A 139 4.48 5.82 16.15
CA VAL A 139 3.18 5.71 16.83
C VAL A 139 2.84 6.98 17.62
N ASN A 140 3.83 7.64 18.24
CA ASN A 140 3.58 8.85 19.05
C ASN A 140 3.07 10.02 18.20
N MET A 141 3.70 10.26 17.04
CA MET A 141 3.24 11.31 16.12
C MET A 141 1.87 10.98 15.55
N LEU A 142 1.69 9.72 15.12
CA LEU A 142 0.41 9.29 14.57
C LEU A 142 -0.72 9.39 15.59
N LYS A 143 -0.46 9.06 16.86
CA LYS A 143 -1.41 9.23 17.97
C LYS A 143 -1.81 10.69 18.15
N ALA A 144 -0.87 11.63 18.02
CA ALA A 144 -1.16 13.07 18.09
C ALA A 144 -2.06 13.50 16.90
N LEU A 145 -1.76 13.05 15.68
CA LEU A 145 -2.57 13.36 14.50
C LEU A 145 -3.99 12.79 14.61
N THR A 146 -4.14 11.55 15.06
CA THR A 146 -5.45 10.89 15.19
C THR A 146 -6.34 11.50 16.27
N ALA A 147 -5.75 12.19 17.24
CA ALA A 147 -6.51 12.92 18.27
C ALA A 147 -7.20 14.19 17.71
N VAL A 148 -6.71 14.72 16.59
CA VAL A 148 -7.19 15.98 16.01
C VAL A 148 -7.98 15.74 14.72
N TYR A 149 -7.51 14.85 13.85
CA TYR A 149 -8.01 14.70 12.49
C TYR A 149 -8.89 13.45 12.30
N PRO A 150 -10.14 13.62 11.83
CA PRO A 150 -11.08 12.51 11.61
C PRO A 150 -10.82 11.82 10.26
N VAL A 151 -9.62 11.32 10.06
CA VAL A 151 -9.19 10.58 8.87
C VAL A 151 -8.60 9.23 9.25
N ASN A 152 -8.59 8.31 8.30
CA ASN A 152 -7.94 7.01 8.45
C ASN A 152 -6.48 7.09 7.99
N PHE A 153 -5.62 6.30 8.63
CA PHE A 153 -4.21 6.24 8.29
C PHE A 153 -3.76 4.83 7.93
N MET A 154 -2.79 4.78 7.01
CA MET A 154 -2.02 3.60 6.64
C MET A 154 -0.53 3.90 6.86
N PRO A 155 0.02 3.69 8.06
CA PRO A 155 1.44 3.89 8.33
C PRO A 155 2.30 2.94 7.51
N THR A 156 3.39 3.46 6.95
CA THR A 156 4.37 2.73 6.15
C THR A 156 5.75 3.34 6.35
N GLY A 157 6.80 2.51 6.33
CA GLY A 157 8.19 2.94 6.50
C GLY A 157 8.69 2.76 7.95
N GLY A 158 9.42 1.67 8.15
CA GLY A 158 9.92 1.23 9.45
C GLY A 158 8.91 0.39 10.26
N VAL A 159 7.72 0.11 9.69
CA VAL A 159 6.78 -0.85 10.30
C VAL A 159 7.32 -2.27 10.14
N SER A 160 7.25 -3.03 11.22
CA SER A 160 7.83 -4.37 11.34
C SER A 160 7.00 -5.22 12.31
N PRO A 161 7.26 -6.53 12.43
CA PRO A 161 6.57 -7.38 13.42
C PRO A 161 6.69 -6.90 14.88
N SER A 162 7.74 -6.12 15.20
CA SER A 162 7.97 -5.64 16.57
C SER A 162 7.15 -4.41 16.95
N ASN A 163 6.54 -3.69 15.99
CA ASN A 163 5.80 -2.45 16.26
C ASN A 163 4.44 -2.35 15.56
N VAL A 164 4.09 -3.29 14.69
CA VAL A 164 2.86 -3.23 13.90
C VAL A 164 1.59 -3.22 14.77
N GLU A 165 1.58 -3.96 15.86
CA GLU A 165 0.45 -4.03 16.79
C GLU A 165 0.20 -2.68 17.49
N ASP A 166 1.26 -1.92 17.80
CA ASP A 166 1.12 -0.58 18.39
C ASP A 166 0.45 0.40 17.42
N TYR A 167 0.73 0.26 16.12
CA TYR A 167 0.05 1.04 15.09
C TYR A 167 -1.41 0.60 14.94
N LEU A 168 -1.68 -0.70 14.84
CA LEU A 168 -3.03 -1.24 14.65
C LEU A 168 -3.94 -1.03 15.87
N ALA A 169 -3.38 -0.80 17.07
CA ALA A 169 -4.14 -0.43 18.26
C ALA A 169 -4.79 0.97 18.15
N LEU A 170 -4.33 1.84 17.25
CA LEU A 170 -4.95 3.14 16.99
C LEU A 170 -6.19 2.98 16.12
N LYS A 171 -7.36 3.41 16.60
CA LYS A 171 -8.66 3.24 15.90
C LYS A 171 -8.69 3.81 14.47
N SER A 172 -7.93 4.86 14.21
CA SER A 172 -7.83 5.51 12.91
C SER A 172 -6.80 4.84 11.98
N VAL A 173 -6.07 3.84 12.44
CA VAL A 173 -5.20 3.03 11.59
C VAL A 173 -6.01 1.87 11.04
N ILE A 174 -6.20 1.87 9.73
CA ILE A 174 -7.02 0.84 9.06
C ILE A 174 -6.21 -0.29 8.47
N ALA A 175 -4.94 -0.02 8.14
CA ALA A 175 -3.97 -1.00 7.68
C ALA A 175 -2.56 -0.47 7.89
N CYS A 176 -1.55 -1.34 7.88
CA CYS A 176 -0.13 -1.00 7.90
C CYS A 176 0.57 -1.52 6.65
N GLY A 177 1.36 -0.66 5.98
CA GLY A 177 2.19 -1.09 4.86
C GLY A 177 3.57 -1.55 5.34
N GLY A 178 4.04 -2.67 4.83
CA GLY A 178 5.35 -3.20 5.20
C GLY A 178 5.97 -4.12 4.16
N THR A 179 7.25 -4.42 4.33
CA THR A 179 8.04 -5.23 3.39
C THR A 179 8.52 -6.55 4.00
N TRP A 180 8.39 -6.74 5.32
CA TRP A 180 8.98 -7.87 6.03
C TRP A 180 8.45 -9.23 5.63
N MET A 181 7.20 -9.31 5.15
CA MET A 181 6.56 -10.55 4.70
C MET A 181 6.88 -10.89 3.23
N VAL A 182 7.49 -9.95 2.50
CA VAL A 182 7.79 -10.09 1.06
C VAL A 182 9.21 -9.60 0.73
N PRO A 183 10.25 -10.10 1.42
CA PRO A 183 11.61 -9.68 1.16
C PRO A 183 12.05 -10.07 -0.26
N SER A 184 12.62 -9.12 -1.01
CA SER A 184 13.06 -9.34 -2.40
C SER A 184 14.04 -10.50 -2.54
N LYS A 185 14.89 -10.71 -1.54
CA LYS A 185 15.84 -11.82 -1.52
C LYS A 185 15.19 -13.18 -1.75
N LEU A 186 14.09 -13.49 -1.05
CA LEU A 186 13.40 -14.78 -1.23
C LEU A 186 12.77 -14.90 -2.63
N MET A 187 12.27 -13.81 -3.19
CA MET A 187 11.77 -13.78 -4.57
C MET A 187 12.90 -14.04 -5.57
N ASP A 188 14.04 -13.36 -5.40
CA ASP A 188 15.20 -13.49 -6.30
C ASP A 188 15.84 -14.89 -6.23
N GLU A 189 15.76 -15.55 -5.07
CA GLU A 189 16.22 -16.94 -4.86
C GLU A 189 15.16 -17.99 -5.27
N GLY A 190 13.93 -17.56 -5.59
CA GLY A 190 12.82 -18.47 -5.91
C GLY A 190 12.31 -19.28 -4.72
N ASP A 191 12.58 -18.82 -3.49
CA ASP A 191 12.13 -19.45 -2.25
C ASP A 191 10.68 -19.04 -1.91
N TRP A 192 9.75 -19.58 -2.69
CA TRP A 192 8.33 -19.28 -2.56
C TRP A 192 7.71 -19.89 -1.29
N GLU A 193 8.26 -21.01 -0.79
CA GLU A 193 7.77 -21.59 0.47
C GLU A 193 8.22 -20.76 1.67
N GLY A 194 9.48 -20.31 1.71
CA GLY A 194 9.94 -19.38 2.75
C GLY A 194 9.14 -18.08 2.75
N LEU A 195 8.75 -17.57 1.57
CA LEU A 195 7.89 -16.40 1.45
C LEU A 195 6.47 -16.69 1.95
N ALA A 196 5.91 -17.87 1.64
CA ALA A 196 4.62 -18.30 2.14
C ALA A 196 4.58 -18.41 3.68
N GLU A 197 5.66 -18.87 4.30
CA GLU A 197 5.78 -18.91 5.77
C GLU A 197 5.71 -17.49 6.38
N LEU A 198 6.42 -16.53 5.80
CA LEU A 198 6.38 -15.13 6.24
C LEU A 198 4.98 -14.51 6.07
N VAL A 199 4.31 -14.79 4.96
CA VAL A 199 2.94 -14.32 4.72
C VAL A 199 1.95 -14.92 5.73
N ARG A 200 2.05 -16.22 6.02
CA ARG A 200 1.23 -16.87 7.06
C ARG A 200 1.44 -16.30 8.45
N ALA A 201 2.66 -15.86 8.76
CA ALA A 201 3.01 -15.29 10.06
C ALA A 201 2.48 -13.87 10.31
N VAL A 202 1.89 -13.22 9.29
CA VAL A 202 1.34 -11.86 9.39
C VAL A 202 -0.07 -11.82 9.99
N LYS A 203 -0.72 -12.96 10.14
CA LYS A 203 -2.11 -13.11 10.63
C LYS A 203 -2.24 -13.01 12.14
#